data_e7652bc5ab97f8887c6d84c2ab49bb78
#
_entry.id   e7652bc5ab97f8887c6d84c2ab49bb78
#
_cell.length_a   1.000
_cell.length_b   1.000
_cell.length_c   1.000
_cell.angle_alpha   90.00
_cell.angle_beta   90.00
_cell.angle_gamma   90.00
#
_symmetry.space_group_name_H-M   'P 1'
#
loop_
_entity.id
_entity.type
_entity.pdbx_description
1 polymer ?
#
loop_
_entity_poly.entity_id
_entity_poly.type
_entity_poly.pdbx_seq_one_letter_code
_entity_poly.pdbx_strand_id
1 'polypeptide(L)'
;MRAADGQAPPIGHGTGSHGGHPRAAAFSGFEDTLPNVGDVVMETVRSSPSRVRPRPFVGTYSHVIDDKHRLVIPARIRECLDTTVHGEGFYLLPRPDGALSLWPERTYEQEAREIEPSLDSSPEQLRQAEEIFSAARLVEIDTTGRVLLPHDMLAAVGIGTRVVVRGLGNHLQLRGAESGPRPREE
;
A
#
# COMPACT_ATOMS: atom_id res chain seq x y z
N MET A 1 -2.85 39.34 -54.14
CA MET A 1 -4.19 39.28 -54.78
C MET A 1 -5.09 38.46 -53.87
N ARG A 2 -6.09 39.12 -53.22
CA ARG A 2 -7.28 38.67 -52.49
C ARG A 2 -7.11 37.60 -51.42
N ALA A 3 -7.20 37.89 -50.16
CA ALA A 3 -8.28 38.14 -49.18
C ALA A 3 -9.59 37.35 -49.40
N ALA A 4 -9.95 36.53 -48.43
CA ALA A 4 -11.31 36.13 -48.08
C ALA A 4 -11.31 35.76 -46.58
N ASP A 5 -11.77 36.60 -45.83
CA ASP A 5 -12.80 36.75 -44.84
C ASP A 5 -13.70 35.52 -44.64
N GLY A 6 -13.94 35.17 -43.35
CA GLY A 6 -14.84 34.12 -42.92
C GLY A 6 -14.97 34.08 -41.42
N GLN A 7 -15.50 35.13 -40.82
CA GLN A 7 -16.62 35.25 -39.93
C GLN A 7 -16.79 34.18 -38.82
N ALA A 8 -16.56 34.59 -37.57
CA ALA A 8 -16.95 33.87 -36.36
C ALA A 8 -18.46 34.01 -36.08
N PRO A 9 -19.15 33.01 -35.57
CA PRO A 9 -20.50 33.15 -35.04
C PRO A 9 -20.51 33.50 -33.54
N PRO A 10 -21.62 34.06 -33.04
CA PRO A 10 -21.69 34.89 -31.85
C PRO A 10 -21.89 34.10 -30.55
N ILE A 11 -21.47 34.76 -29.51
CA ILE A 11 -21.63 34.41 -28.09
C ILE A 11 -23.12 34.48 -27.69
N GLY A 12 -23.67 33.37 -27.22
CA GLY A 12 -24.98 33.29 -26.58
C GLY A 12 -24.86 33.43 -25.06
N HIS A 13 -25.27 34.58 -24.56
CA HIS A 13 -25.57 34.78 -23.14
C HIS A 13 -26.84 34.02 -22.77
N GLY A 14 -26.75 33.11 -21.80
CA GLY A 14 -27.89 32.48 -21.16
C GLY A 14 -27.74 32.55 -19.65
N THR A 15 -28.32 33.60 -19.10
CA THR A 15 -28.62 33.76 -17.66
C THR A 15 -29.70 32.77 -17.24
N GLY A 16 -29.50 32.05 -16.12
CA GLY A 16 -30.50 31.15 -15.54
C GLY A 16 -30.10 30.68 -14.15
N SER A 17 -30.34 31.55 -13.18
CA SER A 17 -30.50 31.33 -11.74
C SER A 17 -31.45 30.18 -11.41
N HIS A 18 -31.18 29.50 -10.29
CA HIS A 18 -32.01 28.88 -9.23
C HIS A 18 -31.30 27.58 -8.81
N GLY A 19 -30.74 27.44 -7.60
CA GLY A 19 -31.46 27.55 -6.32
C GLY A 19 -32.13 26.23 -5.97
N GLY A 20 -31.45 25.44 -5.12
CA GLY A 20 -32.10 24.26 -4.59
C GLY A 20 -31.18 23.29 -3.88
N HIS A 21 -30.83 23.59 -2.63
CA HIS A 21 -30.40 22.55 -1.70
C HIS A 21 -31.59 21.66 -1.37
N PRO A 22 -31.50 20.33 -1.37
CA PRO A 22 -32.49 19.49 -0.71
C PRO A 22 -32.17 19.46 0.80
N ARG A 23 -33.16 19.93 1.55
CA ARG A 23 -33.34 19.85 2.98
C ARG A 23 -33.24 18.41 3.46
N ALA A 24 -32.61 18.24 4.61
CA ALA A 24 -32.76 17.07 5.48
C ALA A 24 -34.23 16.77 5.75
N ALA A 25 -34.70 15.60 5.33
CA ALA A 25 -35.99 15.07 5.74
C ALA A 25 -35.79 14.36 7.09
N ALA A 26 -36.37 14.96 8.11
CA ALA A 26 -36.59 14.37 9.41
C ALA A 26 -37.47 13.15 9.27
N PHE A 27 -36.97 11.98 9.66
CA PHE A 27 -37.78 10.80 9.90
C PHE A 27 -38.29 10.84 11.33
N SER A 28 -39.52 11.31 11.50
CA SER A 28 -40.30 11.18 12.70
C SER A 28 -41.35 10.08 12.45
N GLY A 29 -41.39 9.12 13.34
CA GLY A 29 -42.51 8.18 13.43
C GLY A 29 -42.13 6.73 13.28
N PHE A 30 -41.71 6.09 14.35
CA PHE A 30 -41.96 4.68 14.57
C PHE A 30 -42.18 4.47 16.08
N GLU A 31 -43.45 4.64 16.44
CA GLU A 31 -43.94 4.22 17.76
C GLU A 31 -44.45 2.78 17.65
N ASP A 32 -44.04 2.02 18.65
CA ASP A 32 -44.70 0.82 19.18
C ASP A 32 -45.15 -0.31 18.23
N THR A 33 -44.38 -1.40 18.29
CA THR A 33 -44.93 -2.73 18.57
C THR A 33 -43.76 -3.64 19.00
N LEU A 34 -43.69 -3.91 20.31
CA LEU A 34 -42.86 -4.99 20.84
C LEU A 34 -43.59 -6.33 20.60
N PRO A 35 -43.03 -7.27 19.87
CA PRO A 35 -43.48 -8.65 19.98
C PRO A 35 -42.79 -9.36 21.13
N ASN A 36 -43.62 -10.00 21.87
CA ASN A 36 -43.50 -10.91 23.00
C ASN A 36 -42.24 -11.81 23.01
N VAL A 37 -41.62 -11.84 24.19
CA VAL A 37 -40.51 -12.71 24.58
C VAL A 37 -40.99 -14.16 24.65
N GLY A 38 -40.60 -14.98 23.70
CA GLY A 38 -40.86 -16.42 23.81
C GLY A 38 -40.64 -17.15 22.51
N ASP A 39 -39.39 -17.31 22.12
CA ASP A 39 -38.81 -18.51 21.53
C ASP A 39 -37.32 -18.23 21.21
N VAL A 40 -36.49 -18.57 22.15
CA VAL A 40 -35.03 -18.54 21.93
C VAL A 40 -34.69 -19.78 21.12
N VAL A 41 -34.84 -19.68 19.82
CA VAL A 41 -34.13 -20.57 18.91
C VAL A 41 -32.69 -20.16 18.97
N MET A 42 -31.88 -21.03 19.52
CA MET A 42 -30.45 -20.97 19.61
C MET A 42 -29.86 -20.95 18.18
N GLU A 43 -29.91 -19.77 17.55
CA GLU A 43 -29.28 -19.58 16.25
C GLU A 43 -27.77 -19.46 16.49
N THR A 44 -27.11 -20.54 16.13
CA THR A 44 -25.68 -20.70 16.04
C THR A 44 -25.02 -19.37 15.64
N VAL A 45 -24.39 -18.72 16.62
CA VAL A 45 -23.43 -17.64 16.36
C VAL A 45 -22.37 -18.24 15.43
N ARG A 46 -22.54 -18.02 14.14
CA ARG A 46 -21.47 -18.23 13.18
C ARG A 46 -20.35 -17.31 13.60
N SER A 47 -19.45 -17.85 14.38
CA SER A 47 -18.16 -17.26 14.66
C SER A 47 -17.51 -17.01 13.31
N SER A 48 -17.61 -15.79 12.82
CA SER A 48 -16.74 -15.32 11.75
C SER A 48 -15.33 -15.63 12.23
N PRO A 49 -14.49 -16.33 11.45
CA PRO A 49 -13.14 -16.60 11.87
C PRO A 49 -12.54 -15.26 12.24
N SER A 50 -12.15 -15.11 13.50
CA SER A 50 -11.39 -13.94 13.98
C SER A 50 -10.28 -13.71 12.98
N ARG A 51 -10.41 -12.68 12.14
CA ARG A 51 -9.31 -12.23 11.31
C ARG A 51 -8.25 -11.75 12.29
N VAL A 52 -7.31 -12.63 12.62
CA VAL A 52 -6.12 -12.28 13.35
C VAL A 52 -5.47 -11.17 12.53
N ARG A 53 -5.60 -9.92 12.99
CA ARG A 53 -4.94 -8.81 12.32
C ARG A 53 -3.45 -9.01 12.54
N PRO A 54 -2.64 -9.09 11.48
CA PRO A 54 -1.22 -9.22 11.63
C PRO A 54 -0.67 -8.05 12.46
N ARG A 55 0.32 -8.32 13.29
CA ARG A 55 0.98 -7.27 14.07
C ARG A 55 1.69 -6.32 13.11
N PRO A 56 1.53 -4.99 13.28
CA PRO A 56 2.19 -4.03 12.40
C PRO A 56 3.71 -4.08 12.59
N PHE A 57 4.46 -3.92 11.52
CA PHE A 57 5.89 -3.70 11.59
C PHE A 57 6.16 -2.29 12.07
N VAL A 58 6.87 -2.15 13.19
CA VAL A 58 7.17 -0.88 13.83
C VAL A 58 8.64 -0.79 14.20
N GLY A 59 9.12 0.42 14.41
CA GLY A 59 10.48 0.69 14.88
C GLY A 59 11.45 1.03 13.75
N THR A 60 12.64 1.46 14.18
CA THR A 60 13.77 1.83 13.32
C THR A 60 15.00 1.08 13.80
N TYR A 61 15.68 0.39 12.90
CA TYR A 61 16.79 -0.51 13.22
C TYR A 61 17.98 -0.23 12.30
N SER A 62 19.16 -0.09 12.87
CA SER A 62 20.40 0.02 12.09
C SER A 62 21.00 -1.36 11.88
N HIS A 63 21.27 -1.71 10.64
CA HIS A 63 21.80 -3.00 10.22
C HIS A 63 22.93 -2.84 9.20
N VAL A 64 23.62 -3.96 8.94
CA VAL A 64 24.67 -4.07 7.95
C VAL A 64 24.26 -5.14 6.93
N ILE A 65 24.43 -4.84 5.65
CA ILE A 65 24.33 -5.80 4.56
C ILE A 65 25.70 -6.49 4.45
N ASP A 66 25.73 -7.82 4.45
CA ASP A 66 26.98 -8.58 4.35
C ASP A 66 27.59 -8.52 2.94
N ASP A 67 28.79 -9.07 2.78
CA ASP A 67 29.54 -9.13 1.52
C ASP A 67 28.85 -9.94 0.41
N LYS A 68 27.85 -10.76 0.79
CA LYS A 68 26.98 -11.51 -0.12
C LYS A 68 25.62 -10.83 -0.35
N HIS A 69 25.53 -9.55 -0.03
CA HIS A 69 24.30 -8.74 -0.14
C HIS A 69 23.12 -9.29 0.67
N ARG A 70 23.36 -9.92 1.81
CA ARG A 70 22.30 -10.43 2.67
C ARG A 70 22.06 -9.47 3.84
N LEU A 71 20.79 -9.21 4.10
CA LEU A 71 20.31 -8.43 5.22
C LEU A 71 19.64 -9.34 6.24
N VAL A 72 20.04 -9.27 7.50
CA VAL A 72 19.30 -9.91 8.60
C VAL A 72 18.07 -9.07 8.90
N ILE A 73 16.88 -9.68 8.83
CA ILE A 73 15.64 -9.03 9.25
C ILE A 73 15.69 -8.84 10.77
N PRO A 74 15.39 -7.63 11.31
CA PRO A 74 15.42 -7.38 12.75
C PRO A 74 14.55 -8.37 13.53
N ALA A 75 15.03 -8.87 14.67
CA ALA A 75 14.34 -9.89 15.45
C ALA A 75 12.89 -9.51 15.79
N ARG A 76 12.66 -8.25 16.17
CA ARG A 76 11.32 -7.72 16.45
C ARG A 76 10.37 -7.78 15.24
N ILE A 77 10.89 -7.59 14.04
CA ILE A 77 10.13 -7.72 12.81
C ILE A 77 9.85 -9.20 12.54
N ARG A 78 10.84 -10.08 12.72
CA ARG A 78 10.66 -11.54 12.54
C ARG A 78 9.60 -12.13 13.48
N GLU A 79 9.50 -11.60 14.71
CA GLU A 79 8.45 -11.99 15.68
C GLU A 79 7.04 -11.62 15.22
N CYS A 80 6.91 -10.67 14.29
CA CYS A 80 5.64 -10.26 13.70
C CYS A 80 5.31 -10.99 12.40
N LEU A 81 6.31 -11.67 11.80
CA LEU A 81 6.12 -12.43 10.57
C LEU A 81 5.42 -13.76 10.87
N ASP A 82 4.32 -13.98 10.19
CA ASP A 82 3.56 -15.23 10.20
C ASP A 82 3.45 -15.68 8.74
N THR A 83 4.03 -16.83 8.41
CA THR A 83 4.07 -17.33 7.02
C THR A 83 2.68 -17.59 6.45
N THR A 84 1.69 -17.88 7.31
CA THR A 84 0.30 -18.07 6.87
C THR A 84 -0.36 -16.77 6.43
N VAL A 85 0.09 -15.63 6.97
CA VAL A 85 -0.45 -14.29 6.71
C VAL A 85 0.42 -13.51 5.74
N HIS A 86 1.74 -13.59 5.90
CA HIS A 86 2.70 -12.76 5.19
C HIS A 86 3.37 -13.44 3.99
N GLY A 87 3.35 -14.79 3.92
CA GLY A 87 4.12 -15.57 2.96
C GLY A 87 5.54 -15.88 3.46
N GLU A 88 6.38 -16.40 2.58
CA GLU A 88 7.74 -16.86 2.91
C GLU A 88 8.82 -15.88 2.46
N GLY A 89 8.43 -14.79 1.79
CA GLY A 89 9.35 -13.82 1.21
C GLY A 89 8.86 -12.38 1.28
N PHE A 90 9.60 -11.54 0.58
CA PHE A 90 9.29 -10.14 0.38
C PHE A 90 9.39 -9.77 -1.10
N TYR A 91 8.43 -8.98 -1.58
CA TYR A 91 8.61 -8.22 -2.81
C TYR A 91 9.40 -6.96 -2.53
N LEU A 92 10.48 -6.78 -3.26
CA LEU A 92 11.33 -5.59 -3.22
C LEU A 92 10.88 -4.62 -4.30
N LEU A 93 10.71 -3.35 -3.92
CA LEU A 93 10.39 -2.27 -4.85
C LEU A 93 11.30 -1.07 -4.61
N PRO A 94 12.09 -0.64 -5.61
CA PRO A 94 12.84 0.59 -5.52
C PRO A 94 11.88 1.79 -5.53
N ARG A 95 12.17 2.78 -4.71
CA ARG A 95 11.37 4.00 -4.58
C ARG A 95 12.13 5.20 -5.16
N PRO A 96 11.44 6.16 -5.78
CA PRO A 96 12.07 7.36 -6.33
C PRO A 96 12.84 8.19 -5.30
N ASP A 97 12.48 8.07 -4.02
CA ASP A 97 13.11 8.78 -2.90
C ASP A 97 14.40 8.10 -2.38
N GLY A 98 14.98 7.16 -3.13
CA GLY A 98 16.20 6.45 -2.77
C GLY A 98 16.01 5.40 -1.67
N ALA A 99 14.79 4.96 -1.44
CA ALA A 99 14.50 3.85 -0.54
C ALA A 99 14.22 2.56 -1.30
N LEU A 100 14.36 1.43 -0.61
CA LEU A 100 13.89 0.13 -1.06
C LEU A 100 12.78 -0.34 -0.13
N SER A 101 11.57 -0.53 -0.65
CA SER A 101 10.45 -1.07 0.11
C SER A 101 10.47 -2.59 0.05
N LEU A 102 10.21 -3.24 1.21
CA LEU A 102 10.07 -4.70 1.32
C LEU A 102 8.65 -5.00 1.79
N TRP A 103 7.86 -5.54 0.90
CA TRP A 103 6.48 -5.93 1.16
C TRP A 103 6.40 -7.42 1.39
N PRO A 104 5.80 -7.90 2.50
CA PRO A 104 5.55 -9.32 2.65
C PRO A 104 4.79 -9.86 1.43
N GLU A 105 5.14 -11.05 0.98
CA GLU A 105 4.66 -11.65 -0.27
C GLU A 105 3.14 -11.56 -0.44
N ARG A 106 2.37 -12.06 0.52
CA ARG A 106 0.90 -12.04 0.44
C ARG A 106 0.30 -10.66 0.58
N THR A 107 0.97 -9.77 1.32
CA THR A 107 0.52 -8.37 1.44
C THR A 107 0.69 -7.66 0.10
N TYR A 108 1.84 -7.85 -0.56
CA TYR A 108 2.07 -7.30 -1.90
C TYR A 108 1.05 -7.83 -2.92
N GLU A 109 0.83 -9.15 -2.95
CA GLU A 109 -0.12 -9.76 -3.87
C GLU A 109 -1.57 -9.26 -3.68
N GLN A 110 -1.94 -8.95 -2.43
CA GLN A 110 -3.26 -8.38 -2.14
C GLN A 110 -3.37 -6.94 -2.67
N GLU A 111 -2.40 -6.08 -2.38
CA GLU A 111 -2.34 -4.69 -2.85
C GLU A 111 -2.21 -4.63 -4.39
N ALA A 112 -1.44 -5.55 -4.97
CA ALA A 112 -1.21 -5.64 -6.40
C ALA A 112 -2.50 -5.91 -7.20
N ARG A 113 -3.45 -6.66 -6.65
CA ARG A 113 -4.74 -6.94 -7.31
C ARG A 113 -5.57 -5.68 -7.54
N GLU A 114 -5.40 -4.66 -6.70
CA GLU A 114 -6.15 -3.40 -6.82
C GLU A 114 -5.62 -2.52 -7.96
N ILE A 115 -4.37 -2.74 -8.38
CA ILE A 115 -3.71 -2.01 -9.46
C ILE A 115 -3.48 -2.87 -10.70
N GLU A 116 -3.94 -4.13 -10.69
CA GLU A 116 -3.82 -5.04 -11.83
C GLU A 116 -4.62 -4.50 -13.02
N PRO A 117 -3.99 -4.37 -14.21
CA PRO A 117 -4.67 -3.82 -15.36
C PRO A 117 -5.84 -4.70 -15.83
N SER A 118 -6.94 -4.06 -16.21
CA SER A 118 -8.07 -4.67 -16.89
C SER A 118 -8.11 -4.26 -18.37
N LEU A 119 -9.01 -4.86 -19.14
CA LEU A 119 -9.18 -4.51 -20.56
C LEU A 119 -9.62 -3.04 -20.76
N ASP A 120 -10.26 -2.45 -19.76
CA ASP A 120 -10.75 -1.07 -19.80
C ASP A 120 -9.80 -0.08 -19.10
N SER A 121 -8.59 -0.52 -18.73
CA SER A 121 -7.62 0.35 -18.06
C SER A 121 -7.18 1.49 -18.97
N SER A 122 -7.10 2.70 -18.38
CA SER A 122 -6.57 3.86 -19.09
C SER A 122 -5.06 3.71 -19.37
N PRO A 123 -4.50 4.43 -20.38
CA PRO A 123 -3.07 4.42 -20.64
C PRO A 123 -2.21 4.80 -19.41
N GLU A 124 -2.72 5.66 -18.55
CA GLU A 124 -2.06 6.06 -17.31
C GLU A 124 -2.01 4.91 -16.29
N GLN A 125 -3.12 4.19 -16.13
CA GLN A 125 -3.18 3.01 -15.26
C GLN A 125 -2.27 1.88 -15.76
N LEU A 126 -2.23 1.66 -17.08
CA LEU A 126 -1.32 0.69 -17.68
C LEU A 126 0.14 1.03 -17.42
N ARG A 127 0.54 2.30 -17.59
CA ARG A 127 1.89 2.75 -17.33
C ARG A 127 2.27 2.62 -15.85
N GLN A 128 1.38 3.00 -14.95
CA GLN A 128 1.59 2.85 -13.51
C GLN A 128 1.76 1.38 -13.10
N ALA A 129 0.93 0.51 -13.64
CA ALA A 129 1.03 -0.93 -13.38
C ALA A 129 2.35 -1.50 -13.94
N GLU A 130 2.73 -1.13 -15.17
CA GLU A 130 4.00 -1.53 -15.78
C GLU A 130 5.19 -1.11 -14.92
N GLU A 131 5.23 0.15 -14.45
CA GLU A 131 6.30 0.66 -13.59
C GLU A 131 6.42 -0.13 -12.29
N ILE A 132 5.29 -0.44 -11.63
CA ILE A 132 5.29 -1.16 -10.36
C ILE A 132 5.64 -2.64 -10.56
N PHE A 133 4.97 -3.32 -11.48
CA PHE A 133 5.16 -4.77 -11.68
C PHE A 133 6.52 -5.12 -12.28
N SER A 134 7.04 -4.29 -13.20
CA SER A 134 8.35 -4.53 -13.81
C SER A 134 9.50 -4.31 -12.83
N ALA A 135 9.33 -3.41 -11.85
CA ALA A 135 10.34 -3.11 -10.84
C ALA A 135 10.33 -4.07 -9.65
N ALA A 136 9.23 -4.80 -9.44
CA ALA A 136 9.07 -5.68 -8.30
C ALA A 136 9.92 -6.96 -8.45
N ARG A 137 10.56 -7.40 -7.34
CA ARG A 137 11.32 -8.65 -7.30
C ARG A 137 11.06 -9.41 -6.00
N LEU A 138 10.62 -10.65 -6.12
CA LEU A 138 10.44 -11.55 -4.98
C LEU A 138 11.78 -12.09 -4.50
N VAL A 139 11.99 -12.06 -3.18
CA VAL A 139 13.12 -12.66 -2.49
C VAL A 139 12.61 -13.44 -1.29
N GLU A 140 13.22 -14.59 -1.02
CA GLU A 140 12.86 -15.45 0.10
C GLU A 140 13.62 -15.08 1.37
N ILE A 141 13.04 -15.41 2.52
CA ILE A 141 13.70 -15.34 3.82
C ILE A 141 14.34 -16.70 4.08
N ASP A 142 15.65 -16.72 4.28
CA ASP A 142 16.37 -17.94 4.60
C ASP A 142 16.06 -18.41 6.04
N THR A 143 16.46 -19.66 6.36
CA THR A 143 16.24 -20.28 7.67
C THR A 143 16.90 -19.53 8.82
N THR A 144 17.82 -18.63 8.54
CA THR A 144 18.51 -17.78 9.52
C THR A 144 17.89 -16.40 9.64
N GLY A 145 16.78 -16.12 8.92
CA GLY A 145 16.07 -14.86 8.94
C GLY A 145 16.75 -13.77 8.13
N ARG A 146 17.43 -14.13 7.04
CA ARG A 146 18.09 -13.21 6.12
C ARG A 146 17.38 -13.17 4.79
N VAL A 147 17.45 -12.04 4.12
CA VAL A 147 17.02 -11.84 2.74
C VAL A 147 18.21 -11.47 1.87
N LEU A 148 18.27 -12.02 0.66
CA LEU A 148 19.25 -11.65 -0.34
C LEU A 148 18.74 -10.42 -1.09
N LEU A 149 19.47 -9.32 -1.02
CA LEU A 149 19.12 -8.08 -1.70
C LEU A 149 19.86 -8.02 -3.05
N PRO A 150 19.16 -7.98 -4.20
CA PRO A 150 19.82 -7.90 -5.50
C PRO A 150 20.69 -6.65 -5.61
N HIS A 151 21.93 -6.82 -6.05
CA HIS A 151 22.92 -5.74 -6.12
C HIS A 151 22.45 -4.59 -7.03
N ASP A 152 21.82 -4.91 -8.14
CA ASP A 152 21.25 -3.94 -9.08
C ASP A 152 20.19 -3.04 -8.43
N MET A 153 19.34 -3.59 -7.56
CA MET A 153 18.34 -2.83 -6.81
C MET A 153 18.99 -1.93 -5.74
N LEU A 154 19.99 -2.44 -5.04
CA LEU A 154 20.75 -1.63 -4.07
C LEU A 154 21.46 -0.46 -4.75
N ALA A 155 22.08 -0.70 -5.90
CA ALA A 155 22.76 0.32 -6.70
C ALA A 155 21.77 1.37 -7.24
N ALA A 156 20.59 0.94 -7.72
CA ALA A 156 19.56 1.83 -8.25
C ALA A 156 19.05 2.85 -7.21
N VAL A 157 19.01 2.47 -5.91
CA VAL A 157 18.58 3.35 -4.82
C VAL A 157 19.74 3.93 -4.01
N GLY A 158 21.00 3.65 -4.40
CA GLY A 158 22.19 4.18 -3.73
C GLY A 158 22.40 3.66 -2.30
N ILE A 159 21.94 2.45 -2.01
CA ILE A 159 22.09 1.81 -0.70
C ILE A 159 23.46 1.08 -0.65
N GLY A 160 24.31 1.49 0.27
CA GLY A 160 25.58 0.82 0.57
C GLY A 160 25.46 -0.25 1.66
N THR A 161 26.58 -0.52 2.33
CA THR A 161 26.68 -1.58 3.33
C THR A 161 25.87 -1.30 4.60
N ARG A 162 25.80 -0.04 5.05
CA ARG A 162 25.05 0.33 6.25
C ARG A 162 23.66 0.82 5.89
N VAL A 163 22.65 0.23 6.53
CA VAL A 163 21.25 0.51 6.25
C VAL A 163 20.45 0.77 7.51
N VAL A 164 19.41 1.53 7.34
CA VAL A 164 18.35 1.72 8.33
C VAL A 164 17.09 1.01 7.84
N VAL A 165 16.61 0.05 8.62
CA VAL A 165 15.35 -0.67 8.39
C VAL A 165 14.26 -0.01 9.22
N ARG A 166 13.17 0.40 8.60
CA ARG A 166 12.00 1.02 9.26
C ARG A 166 10.77 0.17 9.04
N GLY A 167 10.02 -0.09 10.10
CA GLY A 167 8.69 -0.67 9.99
C GLY A 167 7.66 0.42 9.70
N LEU A 168 6.87 0.23 8.66
CA LEU A 168 5.82 1.15 8.22
C LEU A 168 4.42 0.51 8.26
N GLY A 169 4.17 -0.33 9.27
CA GLY A 169 2.90 -1.01 9.45
C GLY A 169 2.80 -2.30 8.67
N ASN A 170 2.45 -2.26 7.39
CA ASN A 170 2.28 -3.44 6.54
C ASN A 170 3.52 -3.81 5.71
N HIS A 171 4.55 -2.97 5.68
CA HIS A 171 5.79 -3.24 4.95
C HIS A 171 7.01 -2.64 5.66
N LEU A 172 8.21 -2.93 5.16
CA LEU A 172 9.46 -2.38 5.62
C LEU A 172 10.03 -1.41 4.59
N GLN A 173 10.79 -0.45 5.06
CA GLN A 173 11.58 0.45 4.22
C GLN A 173 13.05 0.36 4.59
N LEU A 174 13.90 0.20 3.60
CA LEU A 174 15.36 0.29 3.73
C LEU A 174 15.86 1.61 3.15
N ARG A 175 16.79 2.24 3.87
CA ARG A 175 17.55 3.40 3.39
C ARG A 175 19.02 3.24 3.73
N GLY A 176 19.90 3.79 2.92
CA GLY A 176 21.30 3.95 3.30
C GLY A 176 21.43 4.77 4.59
N ALA A 177 22.28 4.34 5.50
CA ALA A 177 22.48 5.04 6.78
C ALA A 177 22.97 6.48 6.60
N GLU A 178 23.60 6.77 5.47
CA GLU A 178 24.13 8.11 5.13
C GLU A 178 23.06 9.03 4.49
N SER A 179 21.93 8.46 4.05
CA SER A 179 20.85 9.20 3.38
C SER A 179 19.69 9.59 4.31
N GLY A 180 19.77 9.31 5.60
CA GLY A 180 18.68 9.54 6.57
C GLY A 180 18.90 10.76 7.47
N PRO A 181 17.82 11.38 7.99
CA PRO A 181 17.96 12.33 9.08
C PRO A 181 18.67 11.63 10.25
N ARG A 182 19.69 12.30 10.80
CA ARG A 182 20.42 11.82 11.98
C ARG A 182 19.42 11.43 13.08
N PRO A 183 19.65 10.31 13.80
CA PRO A 183 18.87 10.02 15.02
C PRO A 183 18.95 11.25 15.92
N ARG A 184 17.84 11.71 16.44
CA ARG A 184 17.87 12.70 17.51
C ARG A 184 18.52 12.00 18.71
N GLU A 185 19.71 12.45 19.05
CA GLU A 185 20.33 12.13 20.34
C GLU A 185 19.46 12.80 21.41
N GLU A 186 18.78 11.99 22.22
CA GLU A 186 18.24 12.42 23.51
C GLU A 186 19.30 12.30 24.58
#